data_6febbff5c948d70a93b4e48297d3cf12
#
_entry.id   6febbff5c948d70a93b4e48297d3cf12
#
_cell.length_a   1.000
_cell.length_b   1.000
_cell.length_c   1.000
_cell.angle_alpha   90.00
_cell.angle_beta   90.00
_cell.angle_gamma   90.00
#
_symmetry.space_group_name_H-M   'P 1'
#
loop_
_entity.id
_entity.type
_entity.pdbx_description
1 polymer ?
#
loop_
_entity_poly.entity_id
_entity_poly.type
_entity_poly.pdbx_seq_one_letter_code
_entity_poly.pdbx_strand_id
1 'polypeptide(L)'
;MREGGTIAEAFRNSVDLARHAERWGFTRFWIAEHHNMPGIASAATSILIGHVAAQTSTIRVGSGGVMLPNHAPLVIAEQFGTLETLYPGRIDLGLGRAPGSDELAARALRYDTAEENFPKQVAELLAYLAPAGPGQRLVAFPGVGTNVPVWLLGSSTYSAQLAASMGLPFAFASHFAPALLMEAMEAYRTGFTPSPYLDRPYIIVGVPLVAAETDAEARRLATSSLQRQVKLIRRQPIFIPPPVESMDGLWSEPEKFLVNSRMALAVIGGPETVRQKLTHILQDTGADELIFTSDLYDHGPRLRSFEIAAEAMSLTESVSV
;
A
#
# COMPACT_ATOMS: atom_id res chain seq x y z
N MET A 1 0.05 -14.46 1.44
CA MET A 1 0.66 -15.83 1.39
C MET A 1 -0.24 -16.73 0.54
N ARG A 2 0.34 -17.61 -0.26
CA ARG A 2 -0.42 -18.61 -1.02
C ARG A 2 -0.83 -19.80 -0.15
N GLU A 3 -1.89 -20.51 -0.53
CA GLU A 3 -2.24 -21.79 0.08
C GLU A 3 -1.08 -22.78 -0.07
N GLY A 4 -0.79 -23.54 0.98
CA GLY A 4 0.32 -24.47 1.03
C GLY A 4 1.72 -23.82 1.12
N GLY A 5 1.82 -22.49 1.04
CA GLY A 5 3.09 -21.78 1.18
C GLY A 5 3.47 -21.53 2.64
N THR A 6 4.75 -21.25 2.90
CA THR A 6 5.28 -20.93 4.21
C THR A 6 5.50 -19.43 4.41
N ILE A 7 5.55 -18.98 5.66
CA ILE A 7 5.91 -17.59 6.02
C ILE A 7 7.30 -17.24 5.49
N ALA A 8 8.26 -18.14 5.63
CA ALA A 8 9.64 -17.93 5.17
C ALA A 8 9.70 -17.77 3.63
N GLU A 9 8.88 -18.53 2.88
CA GLU A 9 8.74 -18.37 1.43
C GLU A 9 8.15 -16.99 1.09
N ALA A 10 7.11 -16.56 1.81
CA ALA A 10 6.51 -15.24 1.59
C ALA A 10 7.50 -14.10 1.79
N PHE A 11 8.36 -14.17 2.81
CA PHE A 11 9.41 -13.16 3.03
C PHE A 11 10.47 -13.18 1.94
N ARG A 12 10.97 -14.37 1.53
CA ARG A 12 11.90 -14.47 0.39
C ARG A 12 11.31 -13.90 -0.91
N ASN A 13 10.07 -14.24 -1.21
CA ASN A 13 9.37 -13.74 -2.40
C ASN A 13 9.14 -12.23 -2.34
N SER A 14 8.96 -11.64 -1.15
CA SER A 14 8.85 -10.18 -1.00
C SER A 14 10.17 -9.48 -1.29
N VAL A 15 11.29 -10.02 -0.80
CA VAL A 15 12.63 -9.50 -1.13
C VAL A 15 12.93 -9.64 -2.61
N ASP A 16 12.62 -10.80 -3.19
CA ASP A 16 12.86 -11.06 -4.60
C ASP A 16 12.05 -10.12 -5.50
N LEU A 17 10.77 -9.89 -5.17
CA LEU A 17 9.94 -8.90 -5.88
C LEU A 17 10.51 -7.48 -5.73
N ALA A 18 10.97 -7.07 -4.55
CA ALA A 18 11.53 -5.74 -4.35
C ALA A 18 12.81 -5.52 -5.19
N ARG A 19 13.68 -6.54 -5.29
CA ARG A 19 14.86 -6.51 -6.14
C ARG A 19 14.51 -6.42 -7.64
N HIS A 20 13.46 -7.12 -8.06
CA HIS A 20 12.98 -7.04 -9.43
C HIS A 20 12.34 -5.67 -9.71
N ALA A 21 11.49 -5.18 -8.82
CA ALA A 21 10.89 -3.85 -8.93
C ALA A 21 11.95 -2.74 -9.04
N GLU A 22 13.02 -2.82 -8.23
CA GLU A 22 14.17 -1.92 -8.34
C GLU A 22 14.80 -1.95 -9.74
N ARG A 23 15.05 -3.14 -10.30
CA ARG A 23 15.63 -3.29 -11.66
C ARG A 23 14.70 -2.79 -12.77
N TRP A 24 13.38 -2.88 -12.58
CA TRP A 24 12.38 -2.38 -13.52
C TRP A 24 12.08 -0.89 -13.37
N GLY A 25 12.74 -0.19 -12.41
CA GLY A 25 12.62 1.25 -12.24
C GLY A 25 11.43 1.69 -11.41
N PHE A 26 10.81 0.80 -10.63
CA PHE A 26 9.79 1.23 -9.68
C PHE A 26 10.37 2.17 -8.61
N THR A 27 9.64 3.23 -8.30
CA THR A 27 10.08 4.26 -7.35
C THR A 27 10.11 3.75 -5.92
N ARG A 28 9.10 2.93 -5.52
CA ARG A 28 8.91 2.51 -4.13
C ARG A 28 8.32 1.12 -3.98
N PHE A 29 8.62 0.49 -2.84
CA PHE A 29 8.09 -0.79 -2.40
C PHE A 29 7.57 -0.65 -0.97
N TRP A 30 6.26 -0.77 -0.76
CA TRP A 30 5.63 -0.62 0.54
C TRP A 30 5.10 -1.94 1.11
N ILE A 31 5.20 -2.08 2.42
CA ILE A 31 4.76 -3.25 3.18
C ILE A 31 3.61 -2.82 4.10
N ALA A 32 2.47 -3.53 4.03
CA ALA A 32 1.32 -3.27 4.89
C ALA A 32 1.52 -3.85 6.30
N GLU A 33 0.78 -3.33 7.28
CA GLU A 33 0.65 -3.90 8.63
C GLU A 33 -0.71 -4.57 8.78
N HIS A 34 -0.69 -5.89 9.08
CA HIS A 34 -1.90 -6.64 9.43
C HIS A 34 -1.61 -7.63 10.55
N HIS A 35 -2.55 -7.74 11.50
CA HIS A 35 -2.43 -8.61 12.65
C HIS A 35 -3.56 -9.65 12.67
N ASN A 36 -3.26 -10.84 13.21
CA ASN A 36 -4.20 -11.96 13.32
C ASN A 36 -4.94 -12.29 12.01
N MET A 37 -4.25 -12.17 10.88
CA MET A 37 -4.84 -12.36 9.55
C MET A 37 -4.14 -13.49 8.81
N PRO A 38 -4.62 -14.74 8.91
CA PRO A 38 -4.05 -15.86 8.18
C PRO A 38 -4.04 -15.61 6.68
N GLY A 39 -2.86 -15.66 6.07
CA GLY A 39 -2.62 -15.29 4.67
C GLY A 39 -1.79 -14.02 4.50
N ILE A 40 -1.55 -13.24 5.55
CA ILE A 40 -0.65 -12.07 5.55
C ILE A 40 0.37 -12.23 6.67
N ALA A 41 1.67 -12.03 6.36
CA ALA A 41 2.77 -12.25 7.30
C ALA A 41 3.46 -10.94 7.75
N SER A 42 2.93 -9.78 7.43
CA SER A 42 3.60 -8.48 7.61
C SER A 42 3.17 -7.73 8.88
N ALA A 43 3.00 -8.45 10.00
CA ALA A 43 2.66 -7.81 11.27
C ALA A 43 3.80 -6.93 11.84
N ALA A 44 5.04 -7.37 11.71
CA ALA A 44 6.23 -6.62 12.15
C ALA A 44 6.79 -5.78 10.98
N THR A 45 6.05 -4.77 10.56
CA THR A 45 6.27 -4.03 9.31
C THR A 45 7.64 -3.35 9.27
N SER A 46 8.07 -2.66 10.34
CA SER A 46 9.37 -1.99 10.40
C SER A 46 10.56 -2.96 10.28
N ILE A 47 10.45 -4.17 10.84
CA ILE A 47 11.47 -5.21 10.71
C ILE A 47 11.60 -5.67 9.25
N LEU A 48 10.46 -5.89 8.58
CA LEU A 48 10.46 -6.31 7.18
C LEU A 48 10.95 -5.20 6.24
N ILE A 49 10.64 -3.93 6.53
CA ILE A 49 11.18 -2.78 5.80
C ILE A 49 12.71 -2.80 5.88
N GLY A 50 13.30 -2.93 7.08
CA GLY A 50 14.74 -3.02 7.25
C GLY A 50 15.36 -4.21 6.50
N HIS A 51 14.69 -5.37 6.54
CA HIS A 51 15.15 -6.55 5.80
C HIS A 51 15.13 -6.35 4.28
N VAL A 52 14.09 -5.75 3.71
CA VAL A 52 14.00 -5.44 2.27
C VAL A 52 14.99 -4.35 1.88
N ALA A 53 15.12 -3.28 2.67
CA ALA A 53 16.03 -2.18 2.41
C ALA A 53 17.50 -2.64 2.39
N ALA A 54 17.88 -3.61 3.26
CA ALA A 54 19.20 -4.23 3.26
C ALA A 54 19.50 -5.07 2.01
N GLN A 55 18.48 -5.47 1.26
CA GLN A 55 18.60 -6.35 0.08
C GLN A 55 18.39 -5.61 -1.25
N THR A 56 18.18 -4.29 -1.19
CA THR A 56 17.97 -3.38 -2.31
C THR A 56 18.90 -2.17 -2.16
N SER A 57 19.07 -1.36 -3.21
CA SER A 57 20.09 -0.29 -3.22
C SER A 57 19.52 1.11 -3.47
N THR A 58 18.48 1.25 -4.30
CA THR A 58 17.98 2.53 -4.79
C THR A 58 16.48 2.72 -4.56
N ILE A 59 15.68 1.66 -4.67
CA ILE A 59 14.23 1.71 -4.48
C ILE A 59 13.90 2.20 -3.05
N ARG A 60 12.93 3.09 -2.94
CA ARG A 60 12.42 3.51 -1.62
C ARG A 60 11.62 2.37 -1.00
N VAL A 61 11.83 2.13 0.29
CA VAL A 61 11.11 1.07 1.03
C VAL A 61 10.33 1.72 2.17
N GLY A 62 9.08 1.32 2.35
CA GLY A 62 8.27 1.95 3.38
C GLY A 62 7.07 1.14 3.82
N SER A 63 6.25 1.76 4.65
CA SER A 63 4.98 1.18 5.11
C SER A 63 3.81 1.66 4.26
N GLY A 64 2.92 0.72 3.94
CA GLY A 64 1.69 1.02 3.22
C GLY A 64 0.44 0.45 3.90
N GLY A 65 0.22 0.79 5.23
CA GLY A 65 0.86 1.69 6.19
C GLY A 65 1.07 1.04 7.54
N VAL A 66 1.77 1.75 8.41
CA VAL A 66 1.72 1.48 9.86
C VAL A 66 0.35 1.90 10.37
N MET A 67 -0.31 1.03 11.11
CA MET A 67 -1.59 1.34 11.76
C MET A 67 -1.31 2.10 13.06
N LEU A 68 -1.09 3.42 12.95
CA LEU A 68 -0.57 4.25 14.04
C LEU A 68 -1.33 4.11 15.37
N PRO A 69 -2.68 3.95 15.40
CA PRO A 69 -3.39 3.76 16.67
C PRO A 69 -3.05 2.46 17.43
N ASN A 70 -2.34 1.52 16.82
CA ASN A 70 -1.80 0.33 17.52
C ASN A 70 -0.50 0.64 18.28
N HIS A 71 0.11 1.82 18.09
CA HIS A 71 1.48 2.11 18.50
C HIS A 71 1.59 3.43 19.28
N ALA A 72 2.64 3.54 20.09
CA ALA A 72 3.06 4.84 20.62
C ALA A 72 3.81 5.60 19.50
N PRO A 73 3.45 6.86 19.18
CA PRO A 73 4.13 7.65 18.15
C PRO A 73 5.64 7.77 18.35
N LEU A 74 6.10 7.85 19.60
CA LEU A 74 7.53 7.87 19.94
C LEU A 74 8.26 6.63 19.40
N VAL A 75 7.69 5.43 19.61
CA VAL A 75 8.31 4.17 19.17
C VAL A 75 8.38 4.10 17.64
N ILE A 76 7.35 4.57 16.95
CA ILE A 76 7.36 4.61 15.47
C ILE A 76 8.40 5.62 14.96
N ALA A 77 8.52 6.79 15.59
CA ALA A 77 9.56 7.77 15.25
C ALA A 77 10.98 7.18 15.44
N GLU A 78 11.22 6.46 16.53
CA GLU A 78 12.51 5.78 16.79
C GLU A 78 12.80 4.66 15.78
N GLN A 79 11.80 3.82 15.44
CA GLN A 79 11.96 2.75 14.46
C GLN A 79 12.26 3.29 13.07
N PHE A 80 11.47 4.26 12.58
CA PHE A 80 11.66 4.83 11.26
C PHE A 80 12.87 5.76 11.17
N GLY A 81 13.21 6.45 12.25
CA GLY A 81 14.48 7.17 12.37
C GLY A 81 15.69 6.24 12.31
N THR A 82 15.61 5.07 12.96
CA THR A 82 16.63 4.02 12.83
C THR A 82 16.75 3.55 11.38
N LEU A 83 15.64 3.27 10.72
CA LEU A 83 15.62 2.84 9.32
C LEU A 83 16.22 3.91 8.40
N GLU A 84 15.85 5.17 8.55
CA GLU A 84 16.38 6.29 7.76
C GLU A 84 17.88 6.48 7.99
N THR A 85 18.36 6.32 9.24
CA THR A 85 19.79 6.38 9.56
C THR A 85 20.56 5.23 8.89
N LEU A 86 20.00 4.03 8.82
CA LEU A 86 20.62 2.88 8.17
C LEU A 86 20.54 2.95 6.63
N TYR A 87 19.48 3.55 6.09
CA TYR A 87 19.18 3.60 4.65
C TYR A 87 18.78 5.02 4.22
N PRO A 88 19.71 6.01 4.29
CA PRO A 88 19.40 7.43 4.10
C PRO A 88 18.70 7.72 2.77
N GLY A 89 17.63 8.52 2.83
CA GLY A 89 16.87 8.96 1.67
C GLY A 89 15.97 7.91 1.03
N ARG A 90 15.85 6.70 1.63
CA ARG A 90 15.14 5.58 1.02
C ARG A 90 13.90 5.13 1.81
N ILE A 91 13.60 5.74 2.93
CA ILE A 91 12.52 5.29 3.81
C ILE A 91 11.28 6.16 3.63
N ASP A 92 10.11 5.52 3.54
CA ASP A 92 8.79 6.15 3.57
C ASP A 92 7.99 5.66 4.77
N LEU A 93 7.32 6.56 5.48
CA LEU A 93 6.41 6.22 6.58
C LEU A 93 4.96 6.50 6.18
N GLY A 94 4.29 5.50 5.65
CA GLY A 94 2.85 5.55 5.41
C GLY A 94 2.06 5.18 6.67
N LEU A 95 1.05 5.97 7.00
CA LEU A 95 0.23 5.85 8.21
C LEU A 95 -1.23 5.55 7.85
N GLY A 96 -1.82 4.56 8.52
CA GLY A 96 -3.23 4.23 8.47
C GLY A 96 -3.92 4.42 9.82
N ARG A 97 -5.23 4.72 9.79
CA ARG A 97 -6.06 4.84 11.00
C ARG A 97 -6.68 3.51 11.43
N ALA A 98 -7.01 2.64 10.49
CA ALA A 98 -7.67 1.37 10.78
C ALA A 98 -6.79 0.44 11.64
N PRO A 99 -7.37 -0.50 12.42
CA PRO A 99 -6.56 -1.40 13.26
C PRO A 99 -5.72 -2.41 12.45
N GLY A 100 -6.02 -2.64 11.17
CA GLY A 100 -5.35 -3.67 10.36
C GLY A 100 -5.55 -5.08 10.89
N SER A 101 -6.62 -5.33 11.66
CA SER A 101 -6.84 -6.56 12.40
C SER A 101 -8.34 -6.81 12.68
N ASP A 102 -8.64 -7.97 13.25
CA ASP A 102 -9.93 -8.23 13.87
C ASP A 102 -10.04 -7.60 15.28
N GLU A 103 -11.23 -7.69 15.89
CA GLU A 103 -11.51 -7.10 17.19
C GLU A 103 -10.67 -7.73 18.33
N LEU A 104 -10.33 -9.02 18.25
CA LEU A 104 -9.51 -9.69 19.25
C LEU A 104 -8.08 -9.17 19.24
N ALA A 105 -7.49 -9.05 18.05
CA ALA A 105 -6.16 -8.50 17.90
C ALA A 105 -6.11 -7.01 18.23
N ALA A 106 -7.12 -6.22 17.84
CA ALA A 106 -7.22 -4.82 18.19
C ALA A 106 -7.18 -4.62 19.73
N ARG A 107 -7.92 -5.44 20.50
CA ARG A 107 -7.86 -5.43 21.97
C ARG A 107 -6.48 -5.81 22.51
N ALA A 108 -5.83 -6.85 21.94
CA ALA A 108 -4.51 -7.29 22.36
C ALA A 108 -3.43 -6.23 22.07
N LEU A 109 -3.57 -5.50 20.97
CA LEU A 109 -2.72 -4.37 20.57
C LEU A 109 -2.99 -3.09 21.37
N ARG A 110 -4.07 -3.07 22.18
CA ARG A 110 -4.52 -1.87 22.89
C ARG A 110 -4.83 -0.72 21.94
N TYR A 111 -5.43 -1.07 20.79
CA TYR A 111 -5.80 -0.13 19.76
C TYR A 111 -6.60 1.05 20.32
N ASP A 112 -6.16 2.26 20.02
CA ASP A 112 -6.89 3.47 20.41
C ASP A 112 -8.10 3.66 19.50
N THR A 113 -9.28 3.46 20.07
CA THR A 113 -10.57 3.56 19.36
C THR A 113 -11.08 4.99 19.20
N ALA A 114 -10.47 5.98 19.85
CA ALA A 114 -10.89 7.36 19.77
C ALA A 114 -10.42 7.96 18.44
N GLU A 115 -11.35 8.10 17.49
CA GLU A 115 -11.05 8.62 16.13
C GLU A 115 -10.38 10.00 16.14
N GLU A 116 -10.72 10.81 17.14
CA GLU A 116 -10.17 12.16 17.38
C GLU A 116 -8.69 12.16 17.79
N ASN A 117 -8.12 11.03 18.19
CA ASN A 117 -6.73 10.92 18.60
C ASN A 117 -5.79 10.71 17.41
N PHE A 118 -6.25 10.12 16.32
CA PHE A 118 -5.38 9.85 15.15
C PHE A 118 -4.71 11.12 14.59
N PRO A 119 -5.39 12.27 14.38
CA PRO A 119 -4.72 13.50 13.96
C PRO A 119 -3.68 14.00 14.96
N LYS A 120 -3.94 13.85 16.26
CA LYS A 120 -3.00 14.24 17.34
C LYS A 120 -1.76 13.33 17.31
N GLN A 121 -1.95 12.02 17.15
CA GLN A 121 -0.85 11.05 17.03
C GLN A 121 0.03 11.33 15.79
N VAL A 122 -0.58 11.69 14.65
CA VAL A 122 0.17 12.09 13.46
C VAL A 122 0.98 13.36 13.71
N ALA A 123 0.39 14.39 14.33
CA ALA A 123 1.08 15.62 14.66
C ALA A 123 2.23 15.40 15.66
N GLU A 124 2.02 14.55 16.67
CA GLU A 124 3.04 14.14 17.64
C GLU A 124 4.21 13.42 16.94
N LEU A 125 3.91 12.49 16.05
CA LEU A 125 4.92 11.76 15.27
C LEU A 125 5.76 12.70 14.39
N LEU A 126 5.12 13.63 13.70
CA LEU A 126 5.80 14.64 12.88
C LEU A 126 6.74 15.49 13.75
N ALA A 127 6.29 15.89 14.95
CA ALA A 127 7.12 16.65 15.90
C ALA A 127 8.34 15.86 16.40
N TYR A 128 8.24 14.53 16.54
CA TYR A 128 9.39 13.68 16.91
C TYR A 128 10.40 13.52 15.77
N LEU A 129 9.96 13.54 14.50
CA LEU A 129 10.85 13.40 13.34
C LEU A 129 11.50 14.74 12.93
N ALA A 130 10.92 15.86 13.33
CA ALA A 130 11.46 17.18 13.08
C ALA A 130 12.71 17.47 13.93
N PRO A 131 13.53 18.50 13.58
CA PRO A 131 14.59 18.97 14.45
C PRO A 131 14.06 19.39 15.83
N ALA A 132 14.78 19.03 16.89
CA ALA A 132 14.37 19.37 18.26
C ALA A 132 14.30 20.88 18.47
N GLY A 133 13.19 21.34 19.07
CA GLY A 133 13.01 22.72 19.49
C GLY A 133 13.83 23.09 20.73
N PRO A 134 14.06 24.39 21.00
CA PRO A 134 14.74 24.85 22.21
C PRO A 134 14.04 24.37 23.48
N GLY A 135 14.75 23.62 24.35
CA GLY A 135 14.22 23.13 25.61
C GLY A 135 13.32 21.89 25.50
N GLN A 136 13.20 21.28 24.36
CA GLN A 136 12.45 20.02 24.18
C GLN A 136 13.09 18.91 25.02
N ARG A 137 12.35 18.40 26.00
CA ARG A 137 12.85 17.39 26.96
C ARG A 137 12.71 15.96 26.46
N LEU A 138 11.65 15.68 25.70
CA LEU A 138 11.40 14.37 25.09
C LEU A 138 11.78 14.41 23.62
N VAL A 139 12.75 13.60 23.23
CA VAL A 139 13.31 13.55 21.90
C VAL A 139 13.36 12.09 21.45
N ALA A 140 12.86 11.80 20.26
CA ALA A 140 12.97 10.48 19.66
C ALA A 140 14.40 10.26 19.11
N PHE A 141 15.17 9.35 19.69
CA PHE A 141 16.49 8.96 19.18
C PHE A 141 16.42 7.56 18.55
N PRO A 142 16.93 7.39 17.30
CA PRO A 142 17.60 8.37 16.41
C PRO A 142 16.66 9.14 15.46
N GLY A 143 15.34 9.20 15.70
CA GLY A 143 14.33 9.80 14.82
C GLY A 143 14.44 11.31 14.61
N VAL A 144 14.89 12.03 15.64
CA VAL A 144 14.92 13.51 15.64
C VAL A 144 15.74 14.06 14.48
N GLY A 145 15.15 15.01 13.73
CA GLY A 145 15.81 15.68 12.61
C GLY A 145 15.96 14.84 11.34
N THR A 146 15.46 13.60 11.32
CA THR A 146 15.53 12.76 10.11
C THR A 146 14.57 13.20 9.03
N ASN A 147 13.46 13.85 9.39
CA ASN A 147 12.41 14.30 8.46
C ASN A 147 11.96 13.20 7.50
N VAL A 148 11.82 11.94 7.99
CA VAL A 148 11.30 10.83 7.19
C VAL A 148 10.00 11.24 6.52
N PRO A 149 9.84 11.09 5.19
CA PRO A 149 8.60 11.41 4.50
C PRO A 149 7.40 10.64 5.07
N VAL A 150 6.42 11.38 5.59
CA VAL A 150 5.18 10.84 6.16
C VAL A 150 4.06 10.95 5.15
N TRP A 151 3.36 9.84 4.92
CA TRP A 151 2.21 9.70 4.02
C TRP A 151 0.97 9.35 4.81
N LEU A 152 -0.17 9.94 4.49
CA LEU A 152 -1.44 9.47 5.02
C LEU A 152 -2.11 8.52 4.01
N LEU A 153 -2.52 7.35 4.49
CA LEU A 153 -3.20 6.33 3.72
C LEU A 153 -4.66 6.21 4.13
N GLY A 154 -5.51 5.95 3.16
CA GLY A 154 -6.91 5.67 3.46
C GLY A 154 -7.72 5.26 2.23
N SER A 155 -8.97 4.92 2.50
CA SER A 155 -9.97 4.54 1.50
C SER A 155 -11.26 5.34 1.66
N SER A 156 -11.17 6.54 2.23
CA SER A 156 -12.32 7.41 2.51
C SER A 156 -11.96 8.89 2.35
N THR A 157 -12.97 9.74 2.26
CA THR A 157 -12.83 11.20 2.23
C THR A 157 -12.23 11.77 3.53
N TYR A 158 -12.46 11.13 4.67
CA TYR A 158 -11.86 11.55 5.94
C TYR A 158 -10.32 11.59 5.88
N SER A 159 -9.68 10.50 5.42
CA SER A 159 -8.22 10.44 5.32
C SER A 159 -7.68 11.45 4.30
N ALA A 160 -8.42 11.69 3.22
CA ALA A 160 -8.10 12.68 2.21
C ALA A 160 -8.12 14.12 2.78
N GLN A 161 -9.19 14.46 3.51
CA GLN A 161 -9.34 15.77 4.17
C GLN A 161 -8.27 15.99 5.24
N LEU A 162 -7.94 14.96 6.03
CA LEU A 162 -6.89 15.05 7.03
C LEU A 162 -5.52 15.29 6.38
N ALA A 163 -5.18 14.51 5.33
CA ALA A 163 -3.93 14.71 4.59
C ALA A 163 -3.85 16.13 4.00
N ALA A 164 -4.94 16.60 3.41
CA ALA A 164 -5.04 17.95 2.83
C ALA A 164 -4.81 19.05 3.87
N SER A 165 -5.49 18.97 5.03
CA SER A 165 -5.38 19.96 6.09
C SER A 165 -3.99 20.01 6.75
N MET A 166 -3.28 18.87 6.76
CA MET A 166 -1.92 18.75 7.31
C MET A 166 -0.82 19.02 6.26
N GLY A 167 -1.19 19.22 4.98
CA GLY A 167 -0.24 19.40 3.88
C GLY A 167 0.67 18.20 3.68
N LEU A 168 0.14 16.98 3.86
CA LEU A 168 0.87 15.73 3.69
C LEU A 168 0.48 15.04 2.38
N PRO A 169 1.39 14.25 1.77
CA PRO A 169 1.07 13.43 0.63
C PRO A 169 0.06 12.33 1.00
N PHE A 170 -0.80 11.99 0.06
CA PHE A 170 -1.92 11.07 0.25
C PHE A 170 -1.83 9.84 -0.63
N ALA A 171 -2.09 8.66 -0.06
CA ALA A 171 -2.20 7.42 -0.81
C ALA A 171 -3.60 6.81 -0.65
N PHE A 172 -4.34 6.70 -1.74
CA PHE A 172 -5.69 6.14 -1.72
C PHE A 172 -5.69 4.65 -2.02
N ALA A 173 -6.20 3.86 -1.09
CA ALA A 173 -6.31 2.41 -1.19
C ALA A 173 -7.56 1.98 -1.98
N SER A 174 -7.57 2.19 -3.30
CA SER A 174 -8.74 1.92 -4.15
C SER A 174 -9.14 0.43 -4.19
N HIS A 175 -8.22 -0.47 -3.87
CA HIS A 175 -8.50 -1.90 -3.73
C HIS A 175 -9.45 -2.24 -2.56
N PHE A 176 -9.73 -1.29 -1.67
CA PHE A 176 -10.73 -1.43 -0.61
C PHE A 176 -12.03 -0.70 -0.95
N ALA A 177 -11.96 0.49 -1.53
CA ALA A 177 -13.12 1.34 -1.78
C ALA A 177 -13.00 2.12 -3.10
N PRO A 178 -12.98 1.46 -4.26
CA PRO A 178 -12.78 2.13 -5.55
C PRO A 178 -13.85 3.19 -5.84
N ALA A 179 -15.08 2.99 -5.37
CA ALA A 179 -16.19 3.93 -5.58
C ALA A 179 -15.97 5.31 -4.94
N LEU A 180 -15.14 5.41 -3.90
CA LEU A 180 -14.86 6.67 -3.21
C LEU A 180 -13.61 7.39 -3.73
N LEU A 181 -12.90 6.82 -4.71
CA LEU A 181 -11.63 7.36 -5.21
C LEU A 181 -11.76 8.81 -5.65
N MET A 182 -12.65 9.10 -6.58
CA MET A 182 -12.76 10.43 -7.19
C MET A 182 -13.19 11.49 -6.16
N GLU A 183 -14.13 11.16 -5.29
CA GLU A 183 -14.58 12.04 -4.21
C GLU A 183 -13.44 12.33 -3.21
N ALA A 184 -12.67 11.32 -2.83
CA ALA A 184 -11.53 11.49 -1.94
C ALA A 184 -10.41 12.33 -2.57
N MET A 185 -10.11 12.13 -3.84
CA MET A 185 -9.11 12.93 -4.56
C MET A 185 -9.52 14.40 -4.71
N GLU A 186 -10.80 14.66 -5.01
CA GLU A 186 -11.34 16.02 -5.05
C GLU A 186 -11.26 16.69 -3.68
N ALA A 187 -11.69 15.99 -2.61
CA ALA A 187 -11.61 16.48 -1.24
C ALA A 187 -10.14 16.80 -0.82
N TYR A 188 -9.19 15.97 -1.24
CA TYR A 188 -7.77 16.20 -0.98
C TYR A 188 -7.24 17.43 -1.72
N ARG A 189 -7.51 17.57 -3.03
CA ARG A 189 -7.01 18.68 -3.84
C ARG A 189 -7.59 20.01 -3.43
N THR A 190 -8.91 20.07 -3.20
CA THR A 190 -9.62 21.32 -2.85
C THR A 190 -9.32 21.79 -1.43
N GLY A 191 -9.10 20.83 -0.50
CA GLY A 191 -8.78 21.13 0.90
C GLY A 191 -7.29 21.29 1.21
N PHE A 192 -6.40 21.10 0.20
CA PHE A 192 -4.96 21.08 0.44
C PHE A 192 -4.43 22.42 0.91
N THR A 193 -3.69 22.38 2.01
CA THR A 193 -2.96 23.52 2.58
C THR A 193 -1.46 23.24 2.50
N PRO A 194 -0.65 24.06 1.79
CA PRO A 194 0.79 23.89 1.74
C PRO A 194 1.44 23.85 3.13
N SER A 195 2.44 23.01 3.29
CA SER A 195 3.15 22.81 4.56
C SER A 195 4.67 22.76 4.33
N PRO A 196 5.49 22.70 5.40
CA PRO A 196 6.93 22.45 5.26
C PRO A 196 7.28 21.09 4.62
N TYR A 197 6.31 20.19 4.51
CA TYR A 197 6.51 18.84 3.95
C TYR A 197 6.15 18.77 2.48
N LEU A 198 5.20 19.62 2.00
CA LEU A 198 4.66 19.52 0.64
C LEU A 198 4.05 20.85 0.19
N ASP A 199 4.50 21.37 -0.95
CA ASP A 199 4.05 22.66 -1.51
C ASP A 199 2.75 22.53 -2.31
N ARG A 200 2.48 21.37 -2.89
CA ARG A 200 1.31 21.06 -3.75
C ARG A 200 0.79 19.65 -3.48
N PRO A 201 -0.48 19.37 -3.78
CA PRO A 201 -1.03 18.01 -3.66
C PRO A 201 -0.15 16.97 -4.35
N TYR A 202 0.03 15.82 -3.70
CA TYR A 202 0.70 14.65 -4.26
C TYR A 202 -0.09 13.40 -3.91
N ILE A 203 -0.54 12.66 -4.91
CA ILE A 203 -1.45 11.52 -4.75
C ILE A 203 -0.88 10.25 -5.34
N ILE A 204 -0.88 9.19 -4.54
CA ILE A 204 -0.69 7.81 -4.99
C ILE A 204 -2.05 7.12 -5.04
N VAL A 205 -2.33 6.39 -6.13
CA VAL A 205 -3.51 5.52 -6.22
C VAL A 205 -3.09 4.05 -6.21
N GLY A 206 -3.65 3.28 -5.27
CA GLY A 206 -3.44 1.84 -5.15
C GLY A 206 -4.27 1.08 -6.18
N VAL A 207 -3.64 0.28 -7.05
CA VAL A 207 -4.30 -0.44 -8.15
C VAL A 207 -4.03 -1.94 -8.05
N PRO A 208 -5.07 -2.80 -7.98
CA PRO A 208 -4.88 -4.24 -8.13
C PRO A 208 -4.41 -4.58 -9.54
N LEU A 209 -3.36 -5.39 -9.64
CA LEU A 209 -2.71 -5.75 -10.90
C LEU A 209 -2.63 -7.25 -11.09
N VAL A 210 -3.10 -7.73 -12.25
CA VAL A 210 -2.85 -9.07 -12.77
C VAL A 210 -2.58 -8.98 -14.26
N ALA A 211 -1.32 -9.02 -14.65
CA ALA A 211 -0.91 -9.02 -16.05
C ALA A 211 -0.28 -10.36 -16.45
N ALA A 212 -0.47 -10.75 -17.69
CA ALA A 212 0.12 -11.93 -18.30
C ALA A 212 0.37 -11.67 -19.79
N GLU A 213 0.91 -12.65 -20.54
CA GLU A 213 1.19 -12.47 -21.96
C GLU A 213 -0.07 -12.27 -22.81
N THR A 214 -1.23 -12.77 -22.33
CA THR A 214 -2.52 -12.61 -23.00
C THR A 214 -3.62 -12.25 -22.00
N ASP A 215 -4.68 -11.60 -22.49
CA ASP A 215 -5.87 -11.30 -21.68
C ASP A 215 -6.53 -12.57 -21.12
N ALA A 216 -6.51 -13.65 -21.87
CA ALA A 216 -7.11 -14.94 -21.46
C ALA A 216 -6.36 -15.49 -20.23
N GLU A 217 -5.04 -15.54 -20.29
CA GLU A 217 -4.20 -16.01 -19.18
C GLU A 217 -4.30 -15.06 -17.98
N ALA A 218 -4.29 -13.75 -18.18
CA ALA A 218 -4.47 -12.79 -17.10
C ALA A 218 -5.82 -13.00 -16.37
N ARG A 219 -6.91 -13.22 -17.11
CA ARG A 219 -8.22 -13.54 -16.52
C ARG A 219 -8.19 -14.84 -15.72
N ARG A 220 -7.55 -15.89 -16.24
CA ARG A 220 -7.39 -17.16 -15.52
C ARG A 220 -6.59 -16.95 -14.22
N LEU A 221 -5.46 -16.28 -14.26
CA LEU A 221 -4.64 -15.98 -13.09
C LEU A 221 -5.37 -15.11 -12.07
N ALA A 222 -6.19 -14.16 -12.51
CA ALA A 222 -6.98 -13.29 -11.64
C ALA A 222 -8.02 -14.05 -10.79
N THR A 223 -8.39 -15.27 -11.17
CA THR A 223 -9.30 -16.09 -10.37
C THR A 223 -8.76 -16.38 -8.96
N SER A 224 -7.43 -16.39 -8.76
CA SER A 224 -6.83 -16.45 -7.42
C SER A 224 -7.21 -15.25 -6.56
N SER A 225 -7.13 -14.05 -7.12
CA SER A 225 -7.55 -12.81 -6.44
C SER A 225 -9.05 -12.79 -6.18
N LEU A 226 -9.87 -13.20 -7.15
CA LEU A 226 -11.33 -13.25 -7.01
C LEU A 226 -11.75 -14.23 -5.91
N GLN A 227 -11.19 -15.44 -5.87
CA GLN A 227 -11.42 -16.41 -4.80
C GLN A 227 -11.01 -15.86 -3.43
N ARG A 228 -9.87 -15.15 -3.33
CA ARG A 228 -9.43 -14.51 -2.10
C ARG A 228 -10.43 -13.45 -1.62
N GLN A 229 -11.00 -12.64 -2.53
CA GLN A 229 -12.05 -11.68 -2.19
C GLN A 229 -13.32 -12.37 -1.68
N VAL A 230 -13.71 -13.50 -2.26
CA VAL A 230 -14.84 -14.31 -1.76
C VAL A 230 -14.57 -14.82 -0.34
N LYS A 231 -13.35 -15.34 -0.07
CA LYS A 231 -12.93 -15.73 1.29
C LYS A 231 -13.01 -14.58 2.28
N LEU A 232 -12.58 -13.37 1.87
CA LEU A 232 -12.67 -12.17 2.70
C LEU A 232 -14.14 -11.82 3.05
N ILE A 233 -15.05 -11.88 2.07
CA ILE A 233 -16.49 -11.65 2.28
C ILE A 233 -17.07 -12.69 3.25
N ARG A 234 -16.65 -13.95 3.14
CA ARG A 234 -17.06 -15.06 4.00
C ARG A 234 -16.36 -15.08 5.37
N ARG A 235 -15.46 -14.14 5.64
CA ARG A 235 -14.61 -14.09 6.85
C ARG A 235 -13.79 -15.37 7.07
N GLN A 236 -13.32 -15.96 5.99
CA GLN A 236 -12.44 -17.13 5.99
C GLN A 236 -10.97 -16.71 5.94
N PRO A 237 -10.01 -17.60 6.27
CA PRO A 237 -8.59 -17.36 6.06
C PRO A 237 -8.29 -16.96 4.61
N ILE A 238 -7.58 -15.85 4.43
CA ILE A 238 -7.37 -15.21 3.12
C ILE A 238 -6.08 -15.64 2.41
N PHE A 239 -5.65 -16.88 2.59
CA PHE A 239 -4.60 -17.44 1.74
C PHE A 239 -5.02 -17.39 0.27
N ILE A 240 -4.06 -17.06 -0.59
CA ILE A 240 -4.27 -17.00 -2.04
C ILE A 240 -4.39 -18.43 -2.57
N PRO A 241 -5.54 -18.85 -3.11
CA PRO A 241 -5.70 -20.18 -3.69
C PRO A 241 -5.11 -20.25 -5.11
N PRO A 242 -4.86 -21.46 -5.64
CA PRO A 242 -4.44 -21.62 -7.03
C PRO A 242 -5.52 -21.09 -7.99
N PRO A 243 -5.11 -20.63 -9.18
CA PRO A 243 -6.06 -20.18 -10.19
C PRO A 243 -6.93 -21.34 -10.71
N VAL A 244 -8.14 -21.01 -11.12
CA VAL A 244 -9.10 -21.95 -11.73
C VAL A 244 -9.50 -21.47 -13.13
N GLU A 245 -10.07 -22.35 -13.94
CA GLU A 245 -10.51 -22.00 -15.29
C GLU A 245 -11.75 -21.11 -15.30
N SER A 246 -12.63 -21.26 -14.32
CA SER A 246 -13.84 -20.45 -14.14
C SER A 246 -14.16 -20.25 -12.66
N MET A 247 -14.79 -19.14 -12.35
CA MET A 247 -15.38 -18.86 -11.04
C MET A 247 -16.80 -19.43 -10.87
N ASP A 248 -17.34 -20.09 -11.89
CA ASP A 248 -18.68 -20.67 -11.85
C ASP A 248 -18.80 -21.68 -10.72
N GLY A 249 -19.84 -21.52 -9.90
CA GLY A 249 -20.07 -22.37 -8.72
C GLY A 249 -19.21 -22.03 -7.49
N LEU A 250 -18.22 -21.12 -7.60
CA LEU A 250 -17.37 -20.70 -6.48
C LEU A 250 -17.89 -19.49 -5.73
N TRP A 251 -18.80 -18.73 -6.32
CA TRP A 251 -19.47 -17.58 -5.74
C TRP A 251 -20.96 -17.57 -6.01
N SER A 252 -21.75 -16.93 -5.18
CA SER A 252 -23.14 -16.57 -5.42
C SER A 252 -23.23 -15.25 -6.21
N GLU A 253 -24.38 -14.94 -6.82
CA GLU A 253 -24.56 -13.67 -7.54
C GLU A 253 -24.34 -12.42 -6.64
N PRO A 254 -24.79 -12.37 -5.36
CA PRO A 254 -24.44 -11.27 -4.48
C PRO A 254 -22.93 -11.15 -4.22
N GLU A 255 -22.22 -12.26 -4.02
CA GLU A 255 -20.76 -12.25 -3.82
C GLU A 255 -20.04 -11.78 -5.08
N LYS A 256 -20.45 -12.25 -6.26
CA LYS A 256 -19.93 -11.80 -7.56
C LYS A 256 -20.09 -10.29 -7.73
N PHE A 257 -21.26 -9.75 -7.41
CA PHE A 257 -21.50 -8.30 -7.45
C PHE A 257 -20.54 -7.54 -6.53
N LEU A 258 -20.38 -7.99 -5.27
CA LEU A 258 -19.47 -7.35 -4.30
C LEU A 258 -18.00 -7.44 -4.73
N VAL A 259 -17.56 -8.61 -5.22
CA VAL A 259 -16.20 -8.81 -5.71
C VAL A 259 -15.93 -7.90 -6.91
N ASN A 260 -16.82 -7.86 -7.90
CA ASN A 260 -16.68 -7.01 -9.07
C ASN A 260 -16.63 -5.53 -8.70
N SER A 261 -17.44 -5.10 -7.72
CA SER A 261 -17.41 -3.72 -7.22
C SER A 261 -16.06 -3.38 -6.58
N ARG A 262 -15.47 -4.27 -5.80
CA ARG A 262 -14.15 -4.07 -5.19
C ARG A 262 -13.02 -4.10 -6.21
N MET A 263 -13.17 -4.88 -7.28
CA MET A 263 -12.19 -5.04 -8.35
C MET A 263 -12.40 -4.05 -9.50
N ALA A 264 -13.26 -3.03 -9.35
CA ALA A 264 -13.62 -2.11 -10.43
C ALA A 264 -12.42 -1.36 -11.04
N LEU A 265 -11.39 -1.08 -10.25
CA LEU A 265 -10.13 -0.46 -10.71
C LEU A 265 -9.01 -1.47 -10.99
N ALA A 266 -9.31 -2.78 -10.96
CA ALA A 266 -8.29 -3.77 -11.21
C ALA A 266 -7.83 -3.76 -12.68
N VAL A 267 -6.54 -3.73 -12.85
CA VAL A 267 -5.88 -3.87 -14.15
C VAL A 267 -5.59 -5.34 -14.37
N ILE A 268 -6.43 -5.97 -15.20
CA ILE A 268 -6.32 -7.39 -15.58
C ILE A 268 -6.24 -7.44 -17.09
N GLY A 269 -5.15 -8.02 -17.65
CA GLY A 269 -4.99 -8.14 -19.09
C GLY A 269 -3.57 -8.46 -19.56
N GLY A 270 -3.44 -8.57 -20.88
CA GLY A 270 -2.15 -8.61 -21.58
C GLY A 270 -1.50 -7.22 -21.67
N PRO A 271 -0.29 -7.12 -22.25
CA PRO A 271 0.50 -5.88 -22.24
C PRO A 271 -0.25 -4.66 -22.78
N GLU A 272 -0.96 -4.79 -23.89
CA GLU A 272 -1.72 -3.69 -24.49
C GLU A 272 -2.92 -3.27 -23.63
N THR A 273 -3.68 -4.23 -23.11
CA THR A 273 -4.81 -3.98 -22.18
C THR A 273 -4.30 -3.30 -20.90
N VAL A 274 -3.18 -3.73 -20.36
CA VAL A 274 -2.53 -3.12 -19.17
C VAL A 274 -2.17 -1.67 -19.47
N ARG A 275 -1.48 -1.40 -20.59
CA ARG A 275 -1.10 -0.05 -21.00
C ARG A 275 -2.31 0.88 -21.11
N GLN A 276 -3.35 0.45 -21.82
CA GLN A 276 -4.57 1.24 -22.01
C GLN A 276 -5.26 1.56 -20.68
N LYS A 277 -5.43 0.56 -19.80
CA LYS A 277 -6.08 0.75 -18.51
C LYS A 277 -5.28 1.64 -17.57
N LEU A 278 -3.95 1.49 -17.49
CA LEU A 278 -3.11 2.34 -16.66
C LEU A 278 -3.12 3.78 -17.16
N THR A 279 -3.04 4.00 -18.48
CA THR A 279 -3.16 5.32 -19.08
C THR A 279 -4.52 5.98 -18.74
N HIS A 280 -5.60 5.22 -18.85
CA HIS A 280 -6.95 5.72 -18.52
C HIS A 280 -7.08 6.08 -17.02
N ILE A 281 -6.57 5.23 -16.12
CA ILE A 281 -6.57 5.53 -14.68
C ILE A 281 -5.80 6.84 -14.40
N LEU A 282 -4.62 7.03 -15.00
CA LEU A 282 -3.85 8.26 -14.82
C LEU A 282 -4.56 9.49 -15.38
N GLN A 283 -5.18 9.39 -16.56
CA GLN A 283 -5.93 10.48 -17.18
C GLN A 283 -7.15 10.88 -16.35
N ASP A 284 -7.92 9.89 -15.87
CA ASP A 284 -9.14 10.15 -15.11
C ASP A 284 -8.84 10.71 -13.73
N THR A 285 -7.79 10.17 -13.09
CA THR A 285 -7.47 10.54 -11.72
C THR A 285 -6.51 11.73 -11.63
N GLY A 286 -5.64 11.91 -12.61
CA GLY A 286 -4.51 12.84 -12.51
C GLY A 286 -3.63 12.52 -11.31
N ALA A 287 -3.46 11.24 -10.96
CA ALA A 287 -2.58 10.79 -9.88
C ALA A 287 -1.12 11.02 -10.25
N ASP A 288 -0.30 11.36 -9.26
CA ASP A 288 1.15 11.54 -9.45
C ASP A 288 1.88 10.20 -9.54
N GLU A 289 1.39 9.16 -8.83
CA GLU A 289 1.93 7.79 -8.89
C GLU A 289 0.80 6.74 -8.82
N LEU A 290 1.10 5.54 -9.34
CA LEU A 290 0.32 4.33 -9.11
C LEU A 290 1.14 3.35 -8.27
N ILE A 291 0.51 2.73 -7.26
CA ILE A 291 1.12 1.66 -6.48
C ILE A 291 0.31 0.37 -6.68
N PHE A 292 0.99 -0.71 -7.06
CA PHE A 292 0.31 -1.94 -7.44
C PHE A 292 0.24 -2.94 -6.29
N THR A 293 -0.91 -3.62 -6.17
CA THR A 293 -1.08 -4.82 -5.34
C THR A 293 -1.37 -6.01 -6.23
N SER A 294 -0.82 -7.19 -5.91
CA SER A 294 -1.02 -8.39 -6.72
C SER A 294 -1.16 -9.63 -5.85
N ASP A 295 -2.32 -10.29 -5.98
CA ASP A 295 -2.69 -11.51 -5.26
C ASP A 295 -2.58 -12.75 -6.20
N LEU A 296 -1.47 -12.88 -6.90
CA LEU A 296 -1.17 -14.04 -7.73
C LEU A 296 -0.64 -15.21 -6.89
N TYR A 297 -1.08 -16.43 -7.21
CA TYR A 297 -0.72 -17.65 -6.48
C TYR A 297 0.77 -17.97 -6.60
N ASP A 298 1.27 -18.04 -7.85
CA ASP A 298 2.66 -18.35 -8.14
C ASP A 298 3.52 -17.09 -8.23
N HIS A 299 4.76 -17.21 -7.74
CA HIS A 299 5.68 -16.07 -7.68
C HIS A 299 6.20 -15.66 -9.06
N GLY A 300 6.50 -16.61 -9.96
CA GLY A 300 6.95 -16.29 -11.32
C GLY A 300 5.94 -15.43 -12.11
N PRO A 301 4.69 -15.87 -12.26
CA PRO A 301 3.63 -15.04 -12.84
C PRO A 301 3.43 -13.70 -12.14
N ARG A 302 3.63 -13.63 -10.81
CA ARG A 302 3.57 -12.36 -10.07
C ARG A 302 4.69 -11.41 -10.50
N LEU A 303 5.92 -11.89 -10.62
CA LEU A 303 7.04 -11.10 -11.15
C LEU A 303 6.74 -10.60 -12.55
N ARG A 304 6.33 -11.49 -13.46
CA ARG A 304 6.01 -11.12 -14.85
C ARG A 304 4.89 -10.09 -14.93
N SER A 305 3.90 -10.16 -14.05
CA SER A 305 2.81 -9.17 -13.97
C SER A 305 3.33 -7.76 -13.66
N PHE A 306 4.26 -7.60 -12.73
CA PHE A 306 4.89 -6.31 -12.45
C PHE A 306 5.81 -5.84 -13.56
N GLU A 307 6.55 -6.75 -14.20
CA GLU A 307 7.42 -6.44 -15.35
C GLU A 307 6.60 -5.87 -16.51
N ILE A 308 5.48 -6.51 -16.87
CA ILE A 308 4.55 -6.01 -17.91
C ILE A 308 4.03 -4.61 -17.56
N ALA A 309 3.72 -4.34 -16.30
CA ALA A 309 3.28 -3.00 -15.88
C ALA A 309 4.40 -1.96 -16.02
N ALA A 310 5.65 -2.31 -15.68
CA ALA A 310 6.80 -1.44 -15.87
C ALA A 310 7.05 -1.14 -17.35
N GLU A 311 7.01 -2.15 -18.21
CA GLU A 311 7.12 -2.00 -19.68
C GLU A 311 6.01 -1.09 -20.22
N ALA A 312 4.76 -1.27 -19.76
CA ALA A 312 3.62 -0.46 -20.18
C ALA A 312 3.77 1.02 -19.79
N MET A 313 4.29 1.29 -18.60
CA MET A 313 4.51 2.66 -18.11
C MET A 313 5.68 3.36 -18.79
N SER A 314 6.77 2.66 -19.08
CA SER A 314 7.92 3.22 -19.82
C SER A 314 7.54 3.69 -21.24
N LEU A 315 6.58 3.04 -21.87
CA LEU A 315 6.06 3.44 -23.19
C LEU A 315 5.17 4.70 -23.11
N THR A 316 4.52 4.96 -21.97
CA THR A 316 3.68 6.17 -21.80
C THR A 316 4.52 7.43 -21.61
N GLU A 317 5.70 7.32 -20.98
CA GLU A 317 6.62 8.45 -20.85
C GLU A 317 7.20 8.90 -22.20
N SER A 318 7.37 7.97 -23.15
CA SER A 318 7.88 8.27 -24.50
C SER A 318 6.88 8.98 -25.41
N VAL A 319 5.61 9.04 -25.08
CA VAL A 319 4.54 9.67 -25.88
C VAL A 319 4.23 11.11 -25.41
N SER A 320 4.80 11.53 -24.29
CA SER A 320 4.56 12.85 -23.68
C SER A 320 5.61 13.91 -24.07
N VAL A 321 6.32 13.74 -25.21
CA VAL A 321 7.28 14.73 -25.75
C VAL A 321 6.68 15.52 -26.90
#